data_ac575a8e4a9b22b00bbc6278ae283ef4
#
_entry.id   ac575a8e4a9b22b00bbc6278ae283ef4
#
_cell.length_a   1.000
_cell.length_b   1.000
_cell.length_c   1.000
_cell.angle_alpha   90.00
_cell.angle_beta   90.00
_cell.angle_gamma   90.00
#
_symmetry.space_group_name_H-M   'P 1'
#
loop_
_entity.id
_entity.type
_entity.pdbx_description
1 polymer ?
#
loop_
_entity_poly.entity_id
_entity_poly.type
_entity_poly.pdbx_seq_one_letter_code
_entity_poly.pdbx_strand_id
1 'polypeptide(L)'
;MKSITNGREKEKEGNRMDLNKENMTKIRYLITFAIILYLGVQNIHVVLGVLGLGWGLLFPFIVGSAMAFVLNVPMTFIERHLFGKAKENHKKSAEKAARPVSLFLSIVFIILLIMLVVLVVLPQIGNALVSVAKRVEERVPQIQQWLGSTFQKDSQIVKWADSINIQPEKILNSVMNTLKNGADNIVASTISFTKGIFSTAMNVGIGFVFACYILLTKERLARQMKKAFYAIFPKRIVERILRVARLASKTFSSFITGQCIEAVILGAMFFVTMTIGNFPYAMLIGVLISFTALIPMFGGIIGCWTGFFLILMVSPVKALAFLVLFVVLQQIEGNLIYPHVVGGSVGLPAIWVLAAVTVGGSLMGIVGMLIFIPLVSVFYALFKEWVNKRLDQKKITVN
;
A
#
# COMPACT_ATOMS: atom_id res chain seq x y z
N MET A 1 35.51 75.17 11.26
CA MET A 1 36.23 73.88 11.34
C MET A 1 35.68 72.92 12.42
N LYS A 2 34.45 73.16 12.93
CA LYS A 2 33.80 72.33 13.98
C LYS A 2 32.63 71.42 13.45
N SER A 3 32.34 71.44 12.13
CA SER A 3 31.20 70.69 11.55
C SER A 3 31.58 69.36 10.93
N ILE A 4 32.86 69.09 10.68
CA ILE A 4 33.33 67.86 9.99
C ILE A 4 33.69 66.73 10.99
N THR A 5 33.93 67.03 12.23
CA THR A 5 34.28 66.04 13.29
C THR A 5 33.06 65.31 13.84
N ASN A 6 31.85 65.91 13.82
CA ASN A 6 30.63 65.32 14.36
C ASN A 6 29.98 64.26 13.45
N GLY A 7 30.31 64.28 12.13
CA GLY A 7 29.82 63.26 11.17
C GLY A 7 30.56 61.93 11.28
N ARG A 8 31.84 61.95 11.60
CA ARG A 8 32.68 60.74 11.71
C ARG A 8 32.50 59.96 13.01
N GLU A 9 32.08 60.61 14.09
CA GLU A 9 31.77 59.94 15.35
C GLU A 9 30.42 59.21 15.29
N LYS A 10 29.39 59.76 14.62
CA LYS A 10 28.10 59.08 14.43
C LYS A 10 28.19 57.88 13.49
N GLU A 11 29.12 57.85 12.55
CA GLU A 11 29.32 56.70 11.63
C GLU A 11 30.09 55.55 12.31
N LYS A 12 30.87 55.84 13.38
CA LYS A 12 31.55 54.81 14.19
C LYS A 12 30.68 54.20 15.28
N GLU A 13 29.58 54.85 15.71
CA GLU A 13 28.62 54.28 16.68
C GLU A 13 27.64 53.29 16.03
N GLY A 14 27.39 53.39 14.72
CA GLY A 14 26.45 52.52 13.99
C GLY A 14 26.91 51.08 13.81
N ASN A 15 28.16 50.73 14.17
CA ASN A 15 28.69 49.38 13.90
C ASN A 15 29.18 48.67 15.19
N ARG A 16 28.75 49.12 16.38
CA ARG A 16 28.92 48.37 17.63
C ARG A 16 27.68 47.49 17.82
N MET A 17 27.84 46.16 17.68
CA MET A 17 26.83 45.20 18.10
C MET A 17 26.54 45.45 19.60
N ASP A 18 25.38 46.04 19.88
CA ASP A 18 24.90 46.17 21.24
C ASP A 18 24.70 44.78 21.84
N LEU A 19 25.60 44.38 22.72
CA LEU A 19 25.56 43.10 23.45
C LEU A 19 24.49 43.16 24.56
N ASN A 20 23.28 43.53 24.18
CA ASN A 20 22.14 43.50 25.09
C ASN A 20 21.76 42.03 25.41
N LYS A 21 21.24 41.78 26.60
CA LYS A 21 20.88 40.43 27.12
C LYS A 21 20.08 39.63 26.12
N GLU A 22 19.25 40.29 25.32
CA GLU A 22 18.43 39.68 24.27
C GLU A 22 19.28 39.24 23.06
N ASN A 23 20.23 40.03 22.62
CA ASN A 23 21.14 39.71 21.51
C ASN A 23 22.14 38.62 21.91
N MET A 24 22.63 38.61 23.15
CA MET A 24 23.45 37.53 23.71
C MET A 24 22.69 36.18 23.74
N THR A 25 21.40 36.22 24.01
CA THR A 25 20.58 35.00 24.00
C THR A 25 20.39 34.49 22.55
N LYS A 26 20.14 35.38 21.59
CA LYS A 26 20.04 35.02 20.15
C LYS A 26 21.37 34.47 19.63
N ILE A 27 22.52 35.09 20.00
CA ILE A 27 23.85 34.62 19.61
C ILE A 27 24.12 33.23 20.19
N ARG A 28 23.80 32.98 21.48
CA ARG A 28 23.92 31.63 22.06
C ARG A 28 23.10 30.59 21.31
N TYR A 29 21.84 30.88 20.98
CA TYR A 29 21.04 29.98 20.21
C TYR A 29 21.65 29.69 18.83
N LEU A 30 22.18 30.73 18.16
CA LEU A 30 22.78 30.60 16.83
C LEU A 30 24.08 29.77 16.88
N ILE A 31 24.93 30.00 17.89
CA ILE A 31 26.15 29.21 18.12
C ILE A 31 25.80 27.76 18.46
N THR A 32 24.83 27.54 19.37
CA THR A 32 24.38 26.20 19.73
C THR A 32 23.81 25.47 18.51
N PHE A 33 23.00 26.15 17.69
CA PHE A 33 22.46 25.60 16.46
C PHE A 33 23.59 25.25 15.46
N ALA A 34 24.58 26.14 15.29
CA ALA A 34 25.72 25.88 14.40
C ALA A 34 26.57 24.70 14.88
N ILE A 35 26.81 24.56 16.19
CA ILE A 35 27.52 23.42 16.75
C ILE A 35 26.74 22.11 16.54
N ILE A 36 25.44 22.10 16.84
CA ILE A 36 24.59 20.92 16.64
C ILE A 36 24.57 20.53 15.16
N LEU A 37 24.44 21.50 14.26
CA LEU A 37 24.43 21.27 12.81
C LEU A 37 25.79 20.73 12.34
N TYR A 38 26.89 21.28 12.80
CA TYR A 38 28.24 20.81 12.47
C TYR A 38 28.48 19.39 12.97
N LEU A 39 28.16 19.09 14.24
CA LEU A 39 28.28 17.74 14.79
C LEU A 39 27.35 16.75 14.09
N GLY A 40 26.13 17.16 13.72
CA GLY A 40 25.19 16.34 12.97
C GLY A 40 25.68 15.99 11.57
N VAL A 41 26.27 16.96 10.85
CA VAL A 41 26.84 16.72 9.51
C VAL A 41 28.10 15.87 9.61
N GLN A 42 28.96 16.13 10.59
CA GLN A 42 30.19 15.36 10.78
C GLN A 42 29.89 13.88 11.13
N ASN A 43 28.82 13.64 11.89
CA ASN A 43 28.40 12.30 12.31
C ASN A 43 27.11 11.85 11.60
N ILE A 44 27.00 12.14 10.31
CA ILE A 44 25.78 11.85 9.55
C ILE A 44 25.38 10.36 9.61
N HIS A 45 26.36 9.45 9.68
CA HIS A 45 26.10 8.01 9.82
C HIS A 45 25.41 7.68 11.15
N VAL A 46 25.79 8.35 12.25
CA VAL A 46 25.14 8.15 13.56
C VAL A 46 23.73 8.72 13.53
N VAL A 47 23.55 9.90 12.93
CA VAL A 47 22.22 10.53 12.79
C VAL A 47 21.29 9.63 11.95
N LEU A 48 21.78 9.13 10.80
CA LEU A 48 21.01 8.20 9.96
C LEU A 48 20.76 6.88 10.68
N GLY A 49 21.70 6.37 11.48
CA GLY A 49 21.52 5.18 12.31
C GLY A 49 20.42 5.36 13.36
N VAL A 50 20.40 6.48 14.08
CA VAL A 50 19.36 6.81 15.06
C VAL A 50 18.00 6.98 14.40
N LEU A 51 17.94 7.64 13.23
CA LEU A 51 16.70 7.75 12.44
C LEU A 51 16.22 6.38 11.96
N GLY A 52 17.14 5.50 11.52
CA GLY A 52 16.83 4.13 11.11
C GLY A 52 16.29 3.28 12.27
N LEU A 53 16.87 3.38 13.45
CA LEU A 53 16.36 2.74 14.68
C LEU A 53 14.96 3.26 15.03
N GLY A 54 14.75 4.58 14.99
CA GLY A 54 13.45 5.19 15.23
C GLY A 54 12.40 4.70 14.22
N TRP A 55 12.77 4.61 12.94
CA TRP A 55 11.91 4.07 11.90
C TRP A 55 11.55 2.60 12.16
N GLY A 56 12.54 1.76 12.50
CA GLY A 56 12.33 0.34 12.82
C GLY A 56 11.36 0.14 13.99
N LEU A 57 11.48 0.97 15.04
CA LEU A 57 10.58 0.94 16.20
C LEU A 57 9.16 1.38 15.87
N LEU A 58 8.99 2.37 14.97
CA LEU A 58 7.68 2.89 14.58
C LEU A 58 6.98 2.02 13.52
N PHE A 59 7.74 1.26 12.74
CA PHE A 59 7.23 0.47 11.62
C PHE A 59 6.08 -0.48 11.99
N PRO A 60 6.13 -1.30 13.08
CA PRO A 60 5.02 -2.17 13.46
C PRO A 60 3.73 -1.40 13.79
N PHE A 61 3.85 -0.20 14.37
CA PHE A 61 2.70 0.64 14.71
C PHE A 61 2.06 1.27 13.49
N ILE A 62 2.86 1.65 12.49
CA ILE A 62 2.36 2.15 11.20
C ILE A 62 1.62 1.03 10.46
N VAL A 63 2.23 -0.16 10.36
CA VAL A 63 1.60 -1.34 9.76
C VAL A 63 0.32 -1.71 10.51
N GLY A 64 0.36 -1.74 11.85
CA GLY A 64 -0.80 -2.02 12.68
C GLY A 64 -1.94 -1.01 12.50
N SER A 65 -1.61 0.27 12.33
CA SER A 65 -2.60 1.30 12.02
C SER A 65 -3.25 1.07 10.65
N ALA A 66 -2.46 0.71 9.63
CA ALA A 66 -2.98 0.34 8.31
C ALA A 66 -3.88 -0.90 8.38
N MET A 67 -3.44 -1.94 9.10
CA MET A 67 -4.25 -3.15 9.34
C MET A 67 -5.56 -2.81 10.07
N ALA A 68 -5.54 -1.88 11.03
CA ALA A 68 -6.74 -1.42 11.69
C ALA A 68 -7.74 -0.77 10.72
N PHE A 69 -7.28 -0.01 9.72
CA PHE A 69 -8.16 0.54 8.69
C PHE A 69 -8.79 -0.56 7.83
N VAL A 70 -8.01 -1.56 7.42
CA VAL A 70 -8.51 -2.70 6.63
C VAL A 70 -9.54 -3.51 7.43
N LEU A 71 -9.21 -3.90 8.67
CA LEU A 71 -10.11 -4.63 9.57
C LEU A 71 -11.37 -3.82 9.94
N ASN A 72 -11.28 -2.49 9.96
CA ASN A 72 -12.42 -1.64 10.30
C ASN A 72 -13.54 -1.69 9.24
N VAL A 73 -13.22 -2.04 7.98
CA VAL A 73 -14.21 -2.14 6.89
C VAL A 73 -15.24 -3.24 7.20
N PRO A 74 -14.87 -4.53 7.29
CA PRO A 74 -15.81 -5.59 7.63
C PRO A 74 -16.37 -5.42 9.05
N MET A 75 -15.57 -4.95 10.00
CA MET A 75 -16.01 -4.72 11.38
C MET A 75 -17.18 -3.72 11.45
N THR A 76 -17.10 -2.60 10.74
CA THR A 76 -18.15 -1.59 10.72
C THR A 76 -19.40 -2.11 10.02
N PHE A 77 -19.23 -2.88 8.95
CA PHE A 77 -20.34 -3.53 8.27
C PHE A 77 -21.08 -4.51 9.19
N ILE A 78 -20.35 -5.39 9.85
CA ILE A 78 -20.89 -6.38 10.80
C ILE A 78 -21.55 -5.66 12.00
N GLU A 79 -20.89 -4.66 12.58
CA GLU A 79 -21.39 -3.89 13.71
C GLU A 79 -22.73 -3.22 13.39
N ARG A 80 -22.87 -2.63 12.20
CA ARG A 80 -24.12 -1.99 11.76
C ARG A 80 -25.25 -2.99 11.53
N HIS A 81 -24.96 -4.13 10.90
CA HIS A 81 -25.99 -5.12 10.58
C HIS A 81 -26.46 -5.92 11.80
N LEU A 82 -25.53 -6.36 12.66
CA LEU A 82 -25.88 -7.19 13.82
C LEU A 82 -26.35 -6.37 15.02
N PHE A 83 -25.74 -5.23 15.26
CA PHE A 83 -25.96 -4.44 16.48
C PHE A 83 -26.65 -3.09 16.22
N GLY A 84 -26.97 -2.72 14.98
CA GLY A 84 -27.60 -1.44 14.64
C GLY A 84 -28.90 -1.22 15.42
N LYS A 85 -29.86 -2.18 15.31
CA LYS A 85 -31.14 -2.14 16.01
C LYS A 85 -31.00 -2.20 17.52
N ALA A 86 -30.02 -2.95 18.05
CA ALA A 86 -29.77 -3.07 19.46
C ALA A 86 -29.18 -1.81 20.11
N LYS A 87 -28.41 -1.04 19.33
CA LYS A 87 -27.91 0.29 19.71
C LYS A 87 -29.01 1.34 19.73
N GLU A 88 -29.95 1.32 18.79
CA GLU A 88 -31.13 2.20 18.80
C GLU A 88 -31.98 1.98 20.08
N ASN A 89 -32.10 0.75 20.54
CA ASN A 89 -32.87 0.37 21.75
C ASN A 89 -32.10 0.56 23.07
N HIS A 90 -30.94 1.24 23.07
CA HIS A 90 -30.13 1.57 24.27
C HIS A 90 -29.80 0.38 25.20
N LYS A 91 -29.67 -0.84 24.65
CA LYS A 91 -29.29 -2.02 25.47
C LYS A 91 -27.79 -1.95 25.80
N LYS A 92 -27.45 -1.53 27.01
CA LYS A 92 -26.06 -1.34 27.50
C LYS A 92 -25.18 -2.58 27.33
N SER A 93 -25.70 -3.79 27.46
CA SER A 93 -24.96 -5.05 27.29
C SER A 93 -24.60 -5.28 25.80
N ALA A 94 -25.54 -4.98 24.88
CA ALA A 94 -25.30 -5.09 23.45
C ALA A 94 -24.27 -4.06 22.96
N GLU A 95 -24.31 -2.86 23.52
CA GLU A 95 -23.35 -1.79 23.17
C GLU A 95 -21.89 -2.12 23.59
N LYS A 96 -21.73 -2.77 24.78
CA LYS A 96 -20.43 -3.24 25.26
C LYS A 96 -19.89 -4.42 24.46
N ALA A 97 -20.75 -5.35 24.03
CA ALA A 97 -20.40 -6.55 23.31
C ALA A 97 -20.21 -6.29 21.78
N ALA A 98 -20.86 -5.25 21.23
CA ALA A 98 -20.91 -5.00 19.80
C ALA A 98 -19.51 -4.96 19.17
N ARG A 99 -18.56 -4.26 19.76
CA ARG A 99 -17.21 -4.09 19.19
C ARG A 99 -16.33 -5.33 19.27
N PRO A 100 -16.17 -5.97 20.46
CA PRO A 100 -15.37 -7.20 20.55
C PRO A 100 -15.91 -8.30 19.62
N VAL A 101 -17.23 -8.47 19.58
CA VAL A 101 -17.87 -9.48 18.73
C VAL A 101 -17.70 -9.14 17.25
N SER A 102 -17.93 -7.89 16.84
CA SER A 102 -17.74 -7.47 15.44
C SER A 102 -16.29 -7.57 15.01
N LEU A 103 -15.33 -7.28 15.89
CA LEU A 103 -13.90 -7.46 15.61
C LEU A 103 -13.57 -8.94 15.43
N PHE A 104 -14.01 -9.80 16.35
CA PHE A 104 -13.79 -11.24 16.24
C PHE A 104 -14.38 -11.81 14.95
N LEU A 105 -15.62 -11.48 14.63
CA LEU A 105 -16.28 -11.90 13.39
C LEU A 105 -15.57 -11.38 12.14
N SER A 106 -15.00 -10.17 12.19
CA SER A 106 -14.23 -9.60 11.09
C SER A 106 -12.92 -10.35 10.86
N ILE A 107 -12.24 -10.72 11.93
CA ILE A 107 -11.01 -11.54 11.86
C ILE A 107 -11.34 -12.91 11.29
N VAL A 108 -12.38 -13.57 11.80
CA VAL A 108 -12.86 -14.87 11.31
C VAL A 108 -13.23 -14.75 9.82
N PHE A 109 -13.95 -13.70 9.42
CA PHE A 109 -14.33 -13.46 8.03
C PHE A 109 -13.10 -13.33 7.12
N ILE A 110 -12.10 -12.56 7.53
CA ILE A 110 -10.87 -12.40 6.74
C ILE A 110 -10.07 -13.71 6.67
N ILE A 111 -9.98 -14.45 7.78
CA ILE A 111 -9.32 -15.77 7.78
C ILE A 111 -10.06 -16.74 6.85
N LEU A 112 -11.39 -16.80 6.90
CA LEU A 112 -12.18 -17.62 6.00
C LEU A 112 -12.01 -17.22 4.53
N LEU A 113 -11.96 -15.90 4.26
CA LEU A 113 -11.69 -15.39 2.91
C LEU A 113 -10.31 -15.83 2.41
N ILE A 114 -9.27 -15.66 3.20
CA ILE A 114 -7.91 -16.11 2.86
C ILE A 114 -7.88 -17.63 2.67
N MET A 115 -8.50 -18.38 3.56
CA MET A 115 -8.58 -19.84 3.48
C MET A 115 -9.30 -20.29 2.20
N LEU A 116 -10.42 -19.67 1.85
CA LEU A 116 -11.15 -19.93 0.62
C LEU A 116 -10.26 -19.70 -0.61
N VAL A 117 -9.53 -18.58 -0.62
CA VAL A 117 -8.60 -18.26 -1.71
C VAL A 117 -7.49 -19.30 -1.81
N VAL A 118 -6.86 -19.65 -0.69
CA VAL A 118 -5.80 -20.66 -0.64
C VAL A 118 -6.32 -22.00 -1.15
N LEU A 119 -7.49 -22.44 -0.68
CA LEU A 119 -8.08 -23.72 -1.08
C LEU A 119 -8.53 -23.78 -2.55
N VAL A 120 -8.91 -22.62 -3.12
CA VAL A 120 -9.34 -22.54 -4.53
C VAL A 120 -8.16 -22.29 -5.45
N VAL A 121 -7.29 -21.34 -5.11
CA VAL A 121 -6.22 -20.86 -6.00
C VAL A 121 -5.03 -21.83 -6.02
N LEU A 122 -4.58 -22.32 -4.86
CA LEU A 122 -3.40 -23.20 -4.80
C LEU A 122 -3.55 -24.49 -5.64
N PRO A 123 -4.65 -25.24 -5.54
CA PRO A 123 -4.82 -26.44 -6.37
C PRO A 123 -4.90 -26.09 -7.86
N GLN A 124 -5.55 -24.99 -8.23
CA GLN A 124 -5.67 -24.57 -9.62
C GLN A 124 -4.33 -24.12 -10.20
N ILE A 125 -3.50 -23.40 -9.43
CA ILE A 125 -2.13 -23.07 -9.82
C ILE A 125 -1.33 -24.37 -10.02
N GLY A 126 -1.41 -25.33 -9.09
CA GLY A 126 -0.74 -26.62 -9.23
C GLY A 126 -1.15 -27.35 -10.52
N ASN A 127 -2.45 -27.45 -10.80
CA ASN A 127 -2.97 -28.07 -12.01
C ASN A 127 -2.57 -27.31 -13.28
N ALA A 128 -2.57 -25.98 -13.24
CA ALA A 128 -2.12 -25.14 -14.34
C ALA A 128 -0.63 -25.36 -14.64
N LEU A 129 0.22 -25.38 -13.63
CA LEU A 129 1.66 -25.64 -13.78
C LEU A 129 1.95 -27.02 -14.36
N VAL A 130 1.24 -28.07 -13.87
CA VAL A 130 1.35 -29.43 -14.44
C VAL A 130 0.91 -29.43 -15.91
N SER A 131 -0.18 -28.75 -16.24
CA SER A 131 -0.68 -28.64 -17.61
C SER A 131 0.29 -27.89 -18.52
N VAL A 132 0.92 -26.82 -18.01
CA VAL A 132 1.96 -26.08 -18.71
C VAL A 132 3.17 -26.96 -18.96
N ALA A 133 3.67 -27.67 -17.94
CA ALA A 133 4.82 -28.56 -18.07
C ALA A 133 4.62 -29.64 -19.14
N LYS A 134 3.45 -30.33 -19.13
CA LYS A 134 3.09 -31.31 -20.15
C LYS A 134 3.04 -30.72 -21.56
N ARG A 135 2.45 -29.55 -21.72
CA ARG A 135 2.35 -28.89 -23.04
C ARG A 135 3.69 -28.40 -23.57
N VAL A 136 4.57 -27.92 -22.68
CA VAL A 136 5.94 -27.56 -23.04
C VAL A 136 6.68 -28.80 -23.53
N GLU A 137 6.55 -29.94 -22.83
CA GLU A 137 7.13 -31.22 -23.23
C GLU A 137 6.66 -31.67 -24.62
N GLU A 138 5.36 -31.54 -24.91
CA GLU A 138 4.76 -31.89 -26.21
C GLU A 138 5.13 -30.92 -27.34
N ARG A 139 5.27 -29.62 -27.03
CA ARG A 139 5.42 -28.55 -28.04
C ARG A 139 6.88 -28.21 -28.37
N VAL A 140 7.81 -28.36 -27.42
CA VAL A 140 9.21 -28.03 -27.65
C VAL A 140 9.82 -28.86 -28.79
N PRO A 141 9.61 -30.20 -28.89
CA PRO A 141 10.09 -30.97 -30.03
C PRO A 141 9.50 -30.53 -31.38
N GLN A 142 8.21 -30.15 -31.39
CA GLN A 142 7.54 -29.65 -32.60
C GLN A 142 8.15 -28.32 -33.07
N ILE A 143 8.45 -27.43 -32.13
CA ILE A 143 9.09 -26.13 -32.43
C ILE A 143 10.53 -26.37 -32.92
N GLN A 144 11.26 -27.27 -32.28
CA GLN A 144 12.63 -27.64 -32.72
C GLN A 144 12.64 -28.23 -34.12
N GLN A 145 11.70 -29.15 -34.42
CA GLN A 145 11.54 -29.71 -35.76
C GLN A 145 11.17 -28.64 -36.80
N TRP A 146 10.25 -27.75 -36.47
CA TRP A 146 9.85 -26.66 -37.35
C TRP A 146 11.00 -25.68 -37.61
N LEU A 147 11.76 -25.30 -36.58
CA LEU A 147 12.94 -24.47 -36.71
C LEU A 147 14.01 -25.14 -37.56
N GLY A 148 14.26 -26.42 -37.35
CA GLY A 148 15.23 -27.19 -38.12
C GLY A 148 14.83 -27.42 -39.59
N SER A 149 13.52 -27.38 -39.92
CA SER A 149 13.01 -27.45 -41.29
C SER A 149 12.96 -26.11 -42.01
N THR A 150 12.81 -24.99 -41.24
CA THR A 150 12.62 -23.66 -41.79
C THR A 150 13.94 -22.88 -41.91
N PHE A 151 14.86 -23.14 -40.99
CA PHE A 151 16.18 -22.44 -40.97
C PHE A 151 17.30 -23.45 -41.24
N GLN A 152 18.38 -22.95 -41.86
CA GLN A 152 19.58 -23.78 -42.10
C GLN A 152 20.12 -24.32 -40.75
N LYS A 153 20.50 -25.62 -40.73
CA LYS A 153 20.98 -26.33 -39.53
C LYS A 153 22.13 -25.64 -38.78
N ASP A 154 22.87 -24.79 -39.43
CA ASP A 154 23.99 -24.04 -38.86
C ASP A 154 23.60 -22.66 -38.27
N SER A 155 22.36 -22.25 -38.36
CA SER A 155 21.92 -20.99 -37.78
C SER A 155 22.04 -20.98 -36.24
N GLN A 156 22.48 -19.85 -35.69
CA GLN A 156 22.58 -19.67 -34.21
C GLN A 156 21.26 -19.94 -33.51
N ILE A 157 20.14 -19.71 -34.21
CA ILE A 157 18.79 -19.91 -33.70
C ILE A 157 18.49 -21.39 -33.47
N VAL A 158 18.91 -22.28 -34.39
CA VAL A 158 18.72 -23.74 -34.24
C VAL A 158 19.61 -24.27 -33.12
N LYS A 159 20.89 -23.84 -33.07
CA LYS A 159 21.82 -24.20 -31.98
C LYS A 159 21.32 -23.74 -30.63
N TRP A 160 20.72 -22.55 -30.55
CA TRP A 160 20.10 -22.04 -29.32
C TRP A 160 18.85 -22.86 -28.94
N ALA A 161 17.99 -23.18 -29.91
CA ALA A 161 16.80 -24.01 -29.66
C ALA A 161 17.14 -25.43 -29.19
N ASP A 162 18.19 -26.03 -29.76
CA ASP A 162 18.69 -27.35 -29.34
C ASP A 162 19.36 -27.31 -27.95
N SER A 163 19.93 -26.19 -27.57
CA SER A 163 20.53 -26.01 -26.24
C SER A 163 19.48 -25.86 -25.13
N ILE A 164 18.21 -25.59 -25.46
CA ILE A 164 17.09 -25.49 -24.52
C ILE A 164 16.67 -26.92 -24.12
N ASN A 165 17.46 -27.53 -23.23
CA ASN A 165 17.08 -28.79 -22.59
C ASN A 165 16.16 -28.49 -21.40
N ILE A 166 14.90 -28.21 -21.69
CA ILE A 166 13.87 -28.06 -20.66
C ILE A 166 13.58 -29.48 -20.15
N GLN A 167 13.99 -29.76 -18.92
CA GLN A 167 13.64 -30.99 -18.22
C GLN A 167 12.36 -30.74 -17.40
N PRO A 168 11.16 -31.01 -17.96
CA PRO A 168 9.88 -30.70 -17.31
C PRO A 168 9.76 -31.38 -15.96
N GLU A 169 10.33 -32.58 -15.83
CA GLU A 169 10.34 -33.34 -14.57
C GLU A 169 11.10 -32.61 -13.45
N LYS A 170 12.20 -31.93 -13.76
CA LYS A 170 12.93 -31.15 -12.76
C LYS A 170 12.15 -29.91 -12.33
N ILE A 171 11.49 -29.22 -13.26
CA ILE A 171 10.64 -28.09 -12.97
C ILE A 171 9.42 -28.55 -12.16
N LEU A 172 8.77 -29.65 -12.61
CA LEU A 172 7.63 -30.24 -11.91
C LEU A 172 8.01 -30.70 -10.50
N ASN A 173 9.11 -31.44 -10.39
CA ASN A 173 9.63 -31.91 -9.10
C ASN A 173 10.03 -30.74 -8.19
N SER A 174 10.65 -29.70 -8.73
CA SER A 174 10.96 -28.49 -7.95
C SER A 174 9.70 -27.76 -7.48
N VAL A 175 8.71 -27.62 -8.34
CA VAL A 175 7.42 -26.98 -8.01
C VAL A 175 6.61 -27.87 -7.05
N MET A 176 6.51 -29.17 -7.33
CA MET A 176 5.82 -30.12 -6.45
C MET A 176 6.53 -30.30 -5.10
N ASN A 177 7.86 -30.31 -5.08
CA ASN A 177 8.63 -30.29 -3.85
C ASN A 177 8.44 -28.96 -3.11
N THR A 178 8.40 -27.82 -3.79
CA THR A 178 8.11 -26.52 -3.17
C THR A 178 6.67 -26.47 -2.64
N LEU A 179 5.70 -27.06 -3.34
CA LEU A 179 4.31 -27.13 -2.89
C LEU A 179 4.10 -28.19 -1.79
N LYS A 180 4.69 -29.40 -1.92
CA LYS A 180 4.61 -30.45 -0.90
C LYS A 180 5.46 -30.15 0.32
N ASN A 181 6.66 -29.65 0.12
CA ASN A 181 7.59 -29.30 1.19
C ASN A 181 7.38 -27.85 1.67
N GLY A 182 6.44 -27.13 1.09
CA GLY A 182 6.05 -25.79 1.56
C GLY A 182 5.59 -25.81 3.02
N ALA A 183 5.02 -26.93 3.49
CA ALA A 183 4.76 -27.13 4.90
C ALA A 183 6.03 -27.56 5.67
N ASP A 184 6.86 -28.44 5.09
CA ASP A 184 8.04 -29.00 5.76
C ASP A 184 9.31 -28.15 5.58
N ASN A 185 9.46 -27.47 4.44
CA ASN A 185 10.55 -26.52 4.18
C ASN A 185 10.36 -25.16 4.88
N ILE A 186 9.17 -24.84 5.37
CA ILE A 186 9.00 -23.75 6.35
C ILE A 186 9.89 -24.05 7.58
N VAL A 187 10.11 -25.29 7.94
CA VAL A 187 10.99 -25.68 9.06
C VAL A 187 12.47 -25.71 8.69
N ALA A 188 12.88 -26.18 7.51
CA ALA A 188 14.28 -26.39 7.14
C ALA A 188 14.96 -25.22 6.40
N SER A 189 14.23 -24.46 5.58
CA SER A 189 14.71 -23.16 5.04
C SER A 189 14.73 -22.07 6.12
N THR A 190 14.18 -22.40 7.27
CA THR A 190 13.99 -21.51 8.43
C THR A 190 15.31 -20.99 9.00
N ILE A 191 16.47 -21.60 8.79
CA ILE A 191 17.71 -21.14 9.43
C ILE A 191 18.36 -19.94 8.70
N SER A 192 18.27 -19.83 7.40
CA SER A 192 18.81 -18.67 6.65
C SER A 192 17.74 -17.61 6.34
N PHE A 193 16.49 -18.00 6.12
CA PHE A 193 15.32 -17.13 6.01
C PHE A 193 14.82 -16.65 7.38
N THR A 194 15.17 -17.31 8.47
CA THR A 194 14.62 -17.11 9.83
C THR A 194 14.80 -15.70 10.36
N LYS A 195 15.92 -15.04 10.09
CA LYS A 195 16.11 -13.65 10.56
C LYS A 195 15.17 -12.67 9.86
N GLY A 196 14.96 -12.80 8.54
CA GLY A 196 14.08 -11.90 7.78
C GLY A 196 12.59 -12.18 8.00
N ILE A 197 12.16 -13.44 7.95
CA ILE A 197 10.75 -13.82 8.14
C ILE A 197 10.32 -13.67 9.59
N PHE A 198 11.16 -14.04 10.56
CA PHE A 198 10.86 -13.88 11.98
C PHE A 198 10.70 -12.40 12.34
N SER A 199 11.59 -11.53 11.86
CA SER A 199 11.46 -10.08 12.02
C SER A 199 10.18 -9.54 11.38
N THR A 200 9.86 -9.98 10.16
CA THR A 200 8.65 -9.57 9.46
C THR A 200 7.40 -10.12 10.15
N ALA A 201 7.39 -11.40 10.53
CA ALA A 201 6.27 -12.02 11.25
C ALA A 201 6.07 -11.37 12.63
N MET A 202 7.14 -11.03 13.32
CA MET A 202 7.09 -10.32 14.60
C MET A 202 6.49 -8.92 14.43
N ASN A 203 6.96 -8.16 13.42
CA ASN A 203 6.43 -6.83 13.12
C ASN A 203 4.96 -6.87 12.72
N VAL A 204 4.55 -7.84 11.90
CA VAL A 204 3.16 -8.06 11.52
C VAL A 204 2.33 -8.51 12.72
N GLY A 205 2.86 -9.40 13.57
CA GLY A 205 2.20 -9.85 14.80
C GLY A 205 1.97 -8.70 15.80
N ILE A 206 3.01 -7.92 16.08
CA ILE A 206 2.89 -6.71 16.92
C ILE A 206 1.90 -5.72 16.30
N GLY A 207 2.01 -5.49 14.97
CA GLY A 207 1.08 -4.64 14.23
C GLY A 207 -0.36 -5.12 14.32
N PHE A 208 -0.62 -6.42 14.22
CA PHE A 208 -1.95 -7.01 14.34
C PHE A 208 -2.54 -6.83 15.75
N VAL A 209 -1.76 -7.12 16.78
CA VAL A 209 -2.18 -6.89 18.18
C VAL A 209 -2.50 -5.40 18.40
N PHE A 210 -1.66 -4.52 17.88
CA PHE A 210 -1.86 -3.07 17.94
C PHE A 210 -3.12 -2.64 17.18
N ALA A 211 -3.37 -3.20 15.99
CA ALA A 211 -4.59 -2.96 15.21
C ALA A 211 -5.85 -3.35 16.00
N CYS A 212 -5.86 -4.55 16.60
CA CYS A 212 -6.96 -5.01 17.44
C CYS A 212 -7.18 -4.07 18.65
N TYR A 213 -6.09 -3.66 19.30
CA TYR A 213 -6.17 -2.73 20.43
C TYR A 213 -6.74 -1.36 20.03
N ILE A 214 -6.29 -0.79 18.91
CA ILE A 214 -6.84 0.45 18.35
C ILE A 214 -8.34 0.30 18.11
N LEU A 215 -8.77 -0.75 17.42
CA LEU A 215 -10.18 -0.95 17.05
C LEU A 215 -11.10 -1.09 18.27
N LEU A 216 -10.62 -1.79 19.30
CA LEU A 216 -11.37 -1.95 20.55
C LEU A 216 -11.43 -0.65 21.37
N THR A 217 -10.37 0.16 21.32
CA THR A 217 -10.22 1.32 22.23
C THR A 217 -10.26 2.67 21.53
N LYS A 218 -10.53 2.73 20.21
CA LYS A 218 -10.42 3.95 19.38
C LYS A 218 -11.10 5.19 19.98
N GLU A 219 -12.27 5.06 20.57
CA GLU A 219 -12.97 6.20 21.16
C GLU A 219 -12.37 6.67 22.47
N ARG A 220 -11.91 5.71 23.30
CA ARG A 220 -11.22 6.02 24.54
C ARG A 220 -9.90 6.73 24.26
N LEU A 221 -9.14 6.18 23.31
CA LEU A 221 -7.86 6.74 22.87
C LEU A 221 -8.06 8.14 22.26
N ALA A 222 -9.03 8.32 21.37
CA ALA A 222 -9.36 9.62 20.80
C ALA A 222 -9.75 10.66 21.86
N ARG A 223 -10.53 10.27 22.88
CA ARG A 223 -10.89 11.14 24.01
C ARG A 223 -9.66 11.51 24.85
N GLN A 224 -8.79 10.55 25.14
CA GLN A 224 -7.54 10.79 25.89
C GLN A 224 -6.62 11.73 25.14
N MET A 225 -6.37 11.48 23.85
CA MET A 225 -5.54 12.34 22.99
C MET A 225 -6.12 13.76 22.89
N LYS A 226 -7.45 13.87 22.72
CA LYS A 226 -8.11 15.17 22.69
C LYS A 226 -7.90 15.94 23.99
N LYS A 227 -8.04 15.28 25.17
CA LYS A 227 -7.80 15.92 26.47
C LYS A 227 -6.33 16.36 26.61
N ALA A 228 -5.38 15.51 26.23
CA ALA A 228 -3.96 15.82 26.27
C ALA A 228 -3.61 17.02 25.39
N PHE A 229 -4.11 17.06 24.16
CA PHE A 229 -3.88 18.20 23.28
C PHE A 229 -4.46 19.51 23.81
N TYR A 230 -5.67 19.50 24.39
CA TYR A 230 -6.23 20.69 25.01
C TYR A 230 -5.48 21.15 26.27
N ALA A 231 -4.81 20.22 26.97
CA ALA A 231 -4.00 20.55 28.15
C ALA A 231 -2.66 21.21 27.76
N ILE A 232 -2.08 20.81 26.61
CA ILE A 232 -0.73 21.24 26.20
C ILE A 232 -0.77 22.45 25.25
N PHE A 233 -1.75 22.50 24.33
CA PHE A 233 -1.78 23.46 23.25
C PHE A 233 -2.99 24.41 23.31
N PRO A 234 -2.86 25.64 22.78
CA PRO A 234 -3.97 26.58 22.66
C PRO A 234 -5.12 26.00 21.83
N LYS A 235 -6.36 26.33 22.17
CA LYS A 235 -7.60 25.86 21.53
C LYS A 235 -7.54 25.93 20.00
N ARG A 236 -7.05 27.02 19.41
CA ARG A 236 -6.93 27.20 17.95
C ARG A 236 -6.06 26.13 17.28
N ILE A 237 -4.95 25.75 17.92
CA ILE A 237 -4.03 24.71 17.40
C ILE A 237 -4.70 23.34 17.50
N VAL A 238 -5.33 23.03 18.63
CA VAL A 238 -6.02 21.74 18.85
C VAL A 238 -7.15 21.56 17.84
N GLU A 239 -7.98 22.57 17.60
CA GLU A 239 -9.06 22.48 16.63
C GLU A 239 -8.53 22.23 15.20
N ARG A 240 -7.39 22.81 14.84
CA ARG A 240 -6.72 22.55 13.56
C ARG A 240 -6.23 21.10 13.48
N ILE A 241 -5.52 20.61 14.51
CA ILE A 241 -5.06 19.22 14.59
C ILE A 241 -6.22 18.25 14.48
N LEU A 242 -7.31 18.47 15.22
CA LEU A 242 -8.50 17.63 15.17
C LEU A 242 -9.21 17.64 13.82
N ARG A 243 -9.18 18.76 13.09
CA ARG A 243 -9.70 18.87 11.72
C ARG A 243 -8.87 18.00 10.79
N VAL A 244 -7.53 18.12 10.83
CA VAL A 244 -6.62 17.31 10.02
C VAL A 244 -6.80 15.82 10.34
N ALA A 245 -6.85 15.44 11.60
CA ALA A 245 -7.05 14.05 12.02
C ALA A 245 -8.39 13.46 11.52
N ARG A 246 -9.47 14.25 11.55
CA ARG A 246 -10.77 13.83 11.00
C ARG A 246 -10.72 13.68 9.47
N LEU A 247 -10.08 14.62 8.78
CA LEU A 247 -9.89 14.54 7.33
C LEU A 247 -9.08 13.29 6.98
N ALA A 248 -7.95 13.06 7.63
CA ALA A 248 -7.12 11.87 7.43
C ALA A 248 -7.92 10.59 7.66
N SER A 249 -8.58 10.46 8.82
CA SER A 249 -9.38 9.27 9.14
C SER A 249 -10.47 9.01 8.10
N LYS A 250 -11.17 10.06 7.63
CA LYS A 250 -12.20 9.94 6.59
C LYS A 250 -11.59 9.48 5.27
N THR A 251 -10.51 10.14 4.81
CA THR A 251 -9.84 9.83 3.54
C THR A 251 -9.30 8.40 3.53
N PHE A 252 -8.59 7.97 4.60
CA PHE A 252 -8.09 6.60 4.74
C PHE A 252 -9.22 5.57 4.72
N SER A 253 -10.25 5.77 5.54
CA SER A 253 -11.38 4.85 5.62
C SER A 253 -12.12 4.73 4.28
N SER A 254 -12.40 5.86 3.63
CA SER A 254 -13.09 5.87 2.34
C SER A 254 -12.25 5.22 1.24
N PHE A 255 -10.93 5.50 1.20
CA PHE A 255 -10.02 4.90 0.22
C PHE A 255 -9.94 3.37 0.39
N ILE A 256 -9.67 2.87 1.60
CA ILE A 256 -9.56 1.42 1.85
C ILE A 256 -10.89 0.72 1.56
N THR A 257 -12.02 1.31 1.96
CA THR A 257 -13.35 0.76 1.65
C THR A 257 -13.58 0.71 0.14
N GLY A 258 -13.28 1.80 -0.56
CA GLY A 258 -13.39 1.86 -2.02
C GLY A 258 -12.54 0.80 -2.70
N GLN A 259 -11.27 0.66 -2.29
CA GLN A 259 -10.34 -0.32 -2.85
C GLN A 259 -10.82 -1.78 -2.64
N CYS A 260 -11.36 -2.09 -1.44
CA CYS A 260 -11.93 -3.42 -1.18
C CYS A 260 -13.17 -3.68 -2.05
N ILE A 261 -14.05 -2.70 -2.21
CA ILE A 261 -15.27 -2.84 -3.04
C ILE A 261 -14.89 -2.99 -4.52
N GLU A 262 -13.97 -2.18 -5.01
CA GLU A 262 -13.43 -2.25 -6.36
C GLU A 262 -12.85 -3.64 -6.66
N ALA A 263 -12.00 -4.15 -5.77
CA ALA A 263 -11.39 -5.48 -5.90
C ALA A 263 -12.44 -6.59 -6.06
N VAL A 264 -13.52 -6.56 -5.27
CA VAL A 264 -14.61 -7.53 -5.37
C VAL A 264 -15.38 -7.37 -6.68
N ILE A 265 -15.72 -6.16 -7.08
CA ILE A 265 -16.43 -5.88 -8.32
C ILE A 265 -15.61 -6.35 -9.52
N LEU A 266 -14.33 -6.00 -9.57
CA LEU A 266 -13.43 -6.34 -10.66
C LEU A 266 -13.26 -7.86 -10.77
N GLY A 267 -12.99 -8.54 -9.67
CA GLY A 267 -12.89 -10.02 -9.67
C GLY A 267 -14.16 -10.70 -10.11
N ALA A 268 -15.32 -10.25 -9.63
CA ALA A 268 -16.63 -10.78 -10.05
C ALA A 268 -16.90 -10.52 -11.55
N MET A 269 -16.58 -9.34 -12.04
CA MET A 269 -16.75 -8.96 -13.44
C MET A 269 -15.91 -9.84 -14.37
N PHE A 270 -14.62 -10.05 -14.03
CA PHE A 270 -13.76 -10.96 -14.78
C PHE A 270 -14.26 -12.41 -14.71
N PHE A 271 -14.60 -12.89 -13.52
CA PHE A 271 -15.13 -14.24 -13.35
C PHE A 271 -16.37 -14.49 -14.20
N VAL A 272 -17.35 -13.61 -14.15
CA VAL A 272 -18.62 -13.75 -14.90
C VAL A 272 -18.39 -13.68 -16.40
N THR A 273 -17.67 -12.69 -16.89
CA THR A 273 -17.42 -12.50 -18.32
C THR A 273 -16.57 -13.61 -18.92
N MET A 274 -15.56 -14.08 -18.19
CA MET A 274 -14.74 -15.22 -18.62
C MET A 274 -15.52 -16.53 -18.60
N THR A 275 -16.43 -16.72 -17.65
CA THR A 275 -17.29 -17.90 -17.57
C THR A 275 -18.26 -17.93 -18.76
N ILE A 276 -18.93 -16.81 -19.06
CA ILE A 276 -19.81 -16.66 -20.22
C ILE A 276 -19.05 -16.89 -21.54
N GLY A 277 -17.82 -16.33 -21.64
CA GLY A 277 -16.94 -16.51 -22.81
C GLY A 277 -16.26 -17.88 -22.88
N ASN A 278 -16.55 -18.78 -21.97
CA ASN A 278 -15.98 -20.13 -21.90
C ASN A 278 -14.44 -20.14 -21.90
N PHE A 279 -13.82 -19.16 -21.19
CA PHE A 279 -12.38 -19.09 -21.03
C PHE A 279 -11.90 -20.12 -19.99
N PRO A 280 -10.72 -20.72 -20.19
CA PRO A 280 -10.13 -21.58 -19.18
C PRO A 280 -9.70 -20.74 -17.94
N TYR A 281 -9.73 -21.38 -16.78
CA TYR A 281 -9.28 -20.78 -15.51
C TYR A 281 -10.07 -19.51 -15.07
N ALA A 282 -11.33 -19.35 -15.50
CA ALA A 282 -12.13 -18.16 -15.20
C ALA A 282 -12.18 -17.84 -13.68
N MET A 283 -12.42 -18.86 -12.85
CA MET A 283 -12.46 -18.69 -11.39
C MET A 283 -11.10 -18.30 -10.82
N LEU A 284 -10.03 -18.96 -11.23
CA LEU A 284 -8.67 -18.67 -10.78
C LEU A 284 -8.28 -17.24 -11.13
N ILE A 285 -8.49 -16.85 -12.38
CA ILE A 285 -8.11 -15.51 -12.88
C ILE A 285 -8.98 -14.43 -12.23
N GLY A 286 -10.29 -14.66 -12.07
CA GLY A 286 -11.18 -13.72 -11.39
C GLY A 286 -10.77 -13.48 -9.93
N VAL A 287 -10.46 -14.54 -9.20
CA VAL A 287 -9.96 -14.44 -7.82
C VAL A 287 -8.58 -13.76 -7.77
N LEU A 288 -7.68 -14.15 -8.67
CA LEU A 288 -6.34 -13.54 -8.73
C LEU A 288 -6.43 -12.03 -9.01
N ILE A 289 -7.25 -11.63 -9.99
CA ILE A 289 -7.48 -10.21 -10.31
C ILE A 289 -8.08 -9.47 -9.11
N SER A 290 -9.05 -10.08 -8.41
CA SER A 290 -9.61 -9.47 -7.20
C SER A 290 -8.54 -9.18 -6.14
N PHE A 291 -7.61 -10.10 -5.92
CA PHE A 291 -6.53 -9.88 -4.95
C PHE A 291 -5.47 -8.90 -5.43
N THR A 292 -5.05 -9.04 -6.69
CA THR A 292 -4.05 -8.13 -7.24
C THR A 292 -4.59 -6.70 -7.37
N ALA A 293 -5.89 -6.52 -7.62
CA ALA A 293 -6.55 -5.21 -7.66
C ALA A 293 -6.41 -4.43 -6.34
N LEU A 294 -6.18 -5.09 -5.20
CA LEU A 294 -5.83 -4.39 -3.96
C LEU A 294 -4.53 -3.60 -4.06
N ILE A 295 -3.67 -3.89 -5.04
CA ILE A 295 -2.45 -3.12 -5.33
C ILE A 295 -2.79 -2.06 -6.38
N PRO A 296 -2.94 -0.79 -5.99
CA PRO A 296 -3.37 0.25 -6.92
C PRO A 296 -2.45 0.36 -8.13
N MET A 297 -3.00 0.50 -9.32
CA MET A 297 -2.32 0.61 -10.62
C MET A 297 -1.61 -0.66 -11.10
N PHE A 298 -1.00 -1.46 -10.22
CA PHE A 298 -0.27 -2.66 -10.61
C PHE A 298 -1.13 -3.92 -10.65
N GLY A 299 -2.23 -3.93 -9.91
CA GLY A 299 -3.08 -5.11 -9.78
C GLY A 299 -3.62 -5.63 -11.10
N GLY A 300 -4.14 -4.74 -11.94
CA GLY A 300 -4.61 -5.08 -13.27
C GLY A 300 -3.51 -5.66 -14.17
N ILE A 301 -2.31 -5.05 -14.16
CA ILE A 301 -1.17 -5.50 -14.97
C ILE A 301 -0.74 -6.92 -14.57
N ILE A 302 -0.61 -7.18 -13.26
CA ILE A 302 -0.23 -8.50 -12.74
C ILE A 302 -1.28 -9.53 -13.11
N GLY A 303 -2.57 -9.20 -12.93
CA GLY A 303 -3.68 -10.07 -13.30
C GLY A 303 -3.73 -10.38 -14.80
N CYS A 304 -3.49 -9.35 -15.63
CA CYS A 304 -3.44 -9.51 -17.10
C CYS A 304 -2.35 -10.48 -17.54
N TRP A 305 -1.12 -10.24 -17.13
CA TRP A 305 0.02 -11.05 -17.52
C TRP A 305 -0.12 -12.50 -17.05
N THR A 306 -0.55 -12.69 -15.79
CA THR A 306 -0.75 -14.03 -15.25
C THR A 306 -1.89 -14.75 -15.96
N GLY A 307 -3.03 -14.07 -16.17
CA GLY A 307 -4.16 -14.64 -16.89
C GLY A 307 -3.85 -14.97 -18.35
N PHE A 308 -3.19 -14.03 -19.04
CA PHE A 308 -2.75 -14.24 -20.42
C PHE A 308 -1.83 -15.47 -20.54
N PHE A 309 -0.81 -15.56 -19.68
CA PHE A 309 0.13 -16.68 -19.69
C PHE A 309 -0.56 -18.02 -19.43
N LEU A 310 -1.45 -18.09 -18.43
CA LEU A 310 -2.20 -19.31 -18.12
C LEU A 310 -3.09 -19.74 -19.29
N ILE A 311 -3.80 -18.81 -19.93
CA ILE A 311 -4.68 -19.10 -21.06
C ILE A 311 -3.88 -19.47 -22.31
N LEU A 312 -2.75 -18.80 -22.55
CA LEU A 312 -1.85 -19.06 -23.68
C LEU A 312 -1.40 -20.52 -23.72
N MET A 313 -1.14 -21.10 -22.55
CA MET A 313 -0.74 -22.51 -22.45
C MET A 313 -1.87 -23.48 -22.81
N VAL A 314 -3.13 -23.04 -22.77
CA VAL A 314 -4.29 -23.86 -23.17
C VAL A 314 -4.67 -23.62 -24.62
N SER A 315 -4.81 -22.36 -25.03
CA SER A 315 -5.19 -21.96 -26.36
C SER A 315 -4.68 -20.56 -26.71
N PRO A 316 -3.76 -20.42 -27.69
CA PRO A 316 -3.27 -19.13 -28.12
C PRO A 316 -4.37 -18.17 -28.60
N VAL A 317 -5.38 -18.71 -29.28
CA VAL A 317 -6.52 -17.92 -29.78
C VAL A 317 -7.31 -17.34 -28.61
N LYS A 318 -7.60 -18.15 -27.59
CA LYS A 318 -8.31 -17.68 -26.39
C LYS A 318 -7.45 -16.69 -25.58
N ALA A 319 -6.12 -16.83 -25.59
CA ALA A 319 -5.24 -15.88 -24.93
C ALA A 319 -5.30 -14.49 -25.59
N LEU A 320 -5.31 -14.41 -26.92
CA LEU A 320 -5.50 -13.15 -27.63
C LEU A 320 -6.90 -12.56 -27.38
N ALA A 321 -7.95 -13.39 -27.40
CA ALA A 321 -9.30 -12.97 -27.05
C ALA A 321 -9.38 -12.46 -25.60
N PHE A 322 -8.64 -13.06 -24.67
CA PHE A 322 -8.55 -12.58 -23.29
C PHE A 322 -7.91 -11.20 -23.18
N LEU A 323 -6.87 -10.88 -23.97
CA LEU A 323 -6.30 -9.53 -23.98
C LEU A 323 -7.34 -8.49 -24.42
N VAL A 324 -8.12 -8.79 -25.45
CA VAL A 324 -9.20 -7.90 -25.87
C VAL A 324 -10.25 -7.74 -24.76
N LEU A 325 -10.70 -8.85 -24.18
CA LEU A 325 -11.62 -8.83 -23.04
C LEU A 325 -11.06 -8.00 -21.88
N PHE A 326 -9.79 -8.22 -21.55
CA PHE A 326 -9.12 -7.50 -20.48
C PHE A 326 -9.12 -5.99 -20.71
N VAL A 327 -8.75 -5.54 -21.93
CA VAL A 327 -8.77 -4.10 -22.28
C VAL A 327 -10.16 -3.52 -22.15
N VAL A 328 -11.21 -4.23 -22.64
CA VAL A 328 -12.60 -3.76 -22.53
C VAL A 328 -13.01 -3.63 -21.06
N LEU A 329 -12.73 -4.64 -20.24
CA LEU A 329 -13.09 -4.62 -18.82
C LEU A 329 -12.31 -3.55 -18.05
N GLN A 330 -11.04 -3.32 -18.39
CA GLN A 330 -10.24 -2.23 -17.81
C GLN A 330 -10.76 -0.84 -18.21
N GLN A 331 -11.29 -0.67 -19.42
CA GLN A 331 -11.95 0.58 -19.81
C GLN A 331 -13.24 0.81 -19.01
N ILE A 332 -14.02 -0.24 -18.77
CA ILE A 332 -15.22 -0.13 -17.90
C ILE A 332 -14.81 0.20 -16.47
N GLU A 333 -13.80 -0.46 -15.96
CA GLU A 333 -13.26 -0.21 -14.61
C GLU A 333 -12.78 1.25 -14.49
N GLY A 334 -11.87 1.70 -15.36
CA GLY A 334 -11.24 3.01 -15.28
C GLY A 334 -12.21 4.19 -15.51
N ASN A 335 -13.22 4.01 -16.39
CA ASN A 335 -14.14 5.10 -16.73
C ASN A 335 -15.44 5.09 -15.90
N LEU A 336 -15.88 3.92 -15.43
CA LEU A 336 -17.16 3.79 -14.74
C LEU A 336 -16.97 3.41 -13.27
N ILE A 337 -16.27 2.32 -12.96
CA ILE A 337 -16.19 1.75 -11.61
C ILE A 337 -15.28 2.58 -10.73
N TYR A 338 -14.04 2.82 -11.15
CA TYR A 338 -13.03 3.53 -10.36
C TYR A 338 -13.48 4.93 -9.92
N PRO A 339 -14.02 5.80 -10.80
CA PRO A 339 -14.46 7.14 -10.40
C PRO A 339 -15.58 7.11 -9.37
N HIS A 340 -16.49 6.15 -9.45
CA HIS A 340 -17.63 6.05 -8.54
C HIS A 340 -17.28 5.40 -7.20
N VAL A 341 -16.38 4.41 -7.19
CA VAL A 341 -16.06 3.63 -6.00
C VAL A 341 -14.88 4.21 -5.22
N VAL A 342 -13.82 4.59 -5.90
CA VAL A 342 -12.56 5.05 -5.29
C VAL A 342 -12.32 6.54 -5.53
N GLY A 343 -12.58 7.04 -6.72
CA GLY A 343 -12.19 8.38 -7.18
C GLY A 343 -12.73 9.53 -6.32
N GLY A 344 -13.99 9.43 -5.85
CA GLY A 344 -14.58 10.39 -4.95
C GLY A 344 -13.94 10.46 -3.55
N SER A 345 -13.18 9.44 -3.18
CA SER A 345 -12.57 9.29 -1.86
C SER A 345 -11.21 9.97 -1.73
N VAL A 346 -10.48 10.12 -2.84
CA VAL A 346 -9.07 10.55 -2.83
C VAL A 346 -8.90 11.98 -3.32
N GLY A 347 -9.66 12.40 -4.33
CA GLY A 347 -9.62 13.77 -4.87
C GLY A 347 -8.25 14.21 -5.39
N LEU A 348 -7.37 13.27 -5.75
CA LEU A 348 -6.02 13.51 -6.26
C LEU A 348 -6.00 13.48 -7.79
N PRO A 349 -5.29 14.40 -8.45
CA PRO A 349 -4.89 14.23 -9.84
C PRO A 349 -4.01 12.97 -10.01
N ALA A 350 -4.15 12.30 -11.17
CA ALA A 350 -3.47 11.01 -11.44
C ALA A 350 -1.94 11.05 -11.25
N ILE A 351 -1.30 12.17 -11.55
CA ILE A 351 0.15 12.35 -11.36
C ILE A 351 0.58 12.19 -9.89
N TRP A 352 -0.23 12.68 -8.96
CA TRP A 352 0.05 12.55 -7.53
C TRP A 352 -0.22 11.15 -6.99
N VAL A 353 -1.20 10.44 -7.60
CA VAL A 353 -1.42 9.02 -7.30
C VAL A 353 -0.21 8.20 -7.72
N LEU A 354 0.31 8.43 -8.95
CA LEU A 354 1.52 7.76 -9.44
C LEU A 354 2.73 8.03 -8.52
N ALA A 355 2.95 9.29 -8.14
CA ALA A 355 4.01 9.66 -7.21
C ALA A 355 3.85 8.96 -5.84
N ALA A 356 2.64 8.95 -5.27
CA ALA A 356 2.34 8.29 -4.00
C ALA A 356 2.61 6.78 -4.06
N VAL A 357 2.20 6.12 -5.14
CA VAL A 357 2.42 4.67 -5.35
C VAL A 357 3.90 4.35 -5.50
N THR A 358 4.64 5.16 -6.27
CA THR A 358 6.08 4.95 -6.49
C THR A 358 6.88 5.12 -5.20
N VAL A 359 6.65 6.22 -4.48
CA VAL A 359 7.34 6.49 -3.20
C VAL A 359 6.91 5.49 -2.13
N GLY A 360 5.61 5.25 -1.99
CA GLY A 360 5.09 4.30 -1.01
C GLY A 360 5.59 2.88 -1.27
N GLY A 361 5.61 2.47 -2.54
CA GLY A 361 6.09 1.16 -2.97
C GLY A 361 7.57 0.95 -2.65
N SER A 362 8.42 1.96 -2.88
CA SER A 362 9.85 1.87 -2.58
C SER A 362 10.16 1.86 -1.09
N LEU A 363 9.35 2.51 -0.25
CA LEU A 363 9.58 2.60 1.20
C LEU A 363 9.05 1.40 1.99
N MET A 364 7.86 0.88 1.65
CA MET A 364 7.15 -0.12 2.44
C MET A 364 6.45 -1.17 1.58
N GLY A 365 6.80 -1.31 0.30
CA GLY A 365 6.15 -2.25 -0.62
C GLY A 365 4.66 -1.98 -0.79
N ILE A 366 3.85 -3.05 -0.89
CA ILE A 366 2.40 -2.98 -1.11
C ILE A 366 1.68 -2.19 -0.01
N VAL A 367 2.09 -2.38 1.24
CA VAL A 367 1.52 -1.64 2.39
C VAL A 367 1.78 -0.14 2.25
N GLY A 368 2.98 0.23 1.77
CA GLY A 368 3.31 1.62 1.49
C GLY A 368 2.44 2.23 0.39
N MET A 369 2.18 1.52 -0.71
CA MET A 369 1.29 2.00 -1.76
C MET A 369 -0.11 2.35 -1.21
N LEU A 370 -0.68 1.48 -0.37
CA LEU A 370 -1.98 1.68 0.25
C LEU A 370 -2.03 2.83 1.27
N ILE A 371 -0.91 3.10 1.95
CA ILE A 371 -0.82 4.18 2.95
C ILE A 371 -0.54 5.53 2.29
N PHE A 372 0.37 5.57 1.31
CA PHE A 372 0.83 6.83 0.74
C PHE A 372 -0.21 7.52 -0.13
N ILE A 373 -1.10 6.79 -0.81
CA ILE A 373 -2.17 7.41 -1.60
C ILE A 373 -3.07 8.30 -0.72
N PRO A 374 -3.71 7.80 0.36
CA PRO A 374 -4.53 8.66 1.21
C PRO A 374 -3.69 9.69 1.99
N LEU A 375 -2.42 9.40 2.30
CA LEU A 375 -1.53 10.36 2.95
C LEU A 375 -1.29 11.59 2.05
N VAL A 376 -0.91 11.36 0.79
CA VAL A 376 -0.70 12.42 -0.20
C VAL A 376 -2.01 13.16 -0.49
N SER A 377 -3.15 12.45 -0.49
CA SER A 377 -4.47 13.07 -0.64
C SER A 377 -4.78 14.06 0.47
N VAL A 378 -4.53 13.70 1.72
CA VAL A 378 -4.71 14.61 2.87
C VAL A 378 -3.77 15.80 2.74
N PHE A 379 -2.51 15.57 2.42
CA PHE A 379 -1.52 16.64 2.22
C PHE A 379 -1.95 17.60 1.09
N TYR A 380 -2.36 17.06 -0.05
CA TYR A 380 -2.84 17.85 -1.19
C TYR A 380 -4.07 18.67 -0.84
N ALA A 381 -5.05 18.11 -0.13
CA ALA A 381 -6.24 18.81 0.31
C ALA A 381 -5.91 20.00 1.24
N LEU A 382 -5.00 19.77 2.20
CA LEU A 382 -4.54 20.82 3.11
C LEU A 382 -3.73 21.91 2.40
N PHE A 383 -2.88 21.50 1.46
CA PHE A 383 -2.09 22.43 0.65
C PHE A 383 -2.99 23.29 -0.24
N LYS A 384 -3.98 22.68 -0.91
CA LYS A 384 -4.98 23.37 -1.71
C LYS A 384 -5.78 24.39 -0.87
N GLU A 385 -6.23 23.99 0.34
CA GLU A 385 -6.93 24.91 1.26
C GLU A 385 -6.02 26.08 1.66
N TRP A 386 -4.76 25.82 1.95
CA TRP A 386 -3.79 26.86 2.31
C TRP A 386 -3.51 27.84 1.15
N VAL A 387 -3.31 27.31 -0.08
CA VAL A 387 -3.08 28.13 -1.28
C VAL A 387 -4.29 29.02 -1.56
N ASN A 388 -5.49 28.44 -1.60
CA ASN A 388 -6.71 29.21 -1.86
C ASN A 388 -6.91 30.33 -0.83
N LYS A 389 -6.73 30.04 0.45
CA LYS A 389 -6.80 31.04 1.50
C LYS A 389 -5.77 32.17 1.34
N ARG A 390 -4.57 31.85 0.84
CA ARG A 390 -3.54 32.86 0.54
C ARG A 390 -3.90 33.73 -0.67
N LEU A 391 -4.48 33.12 -1.72
CA LEU A 391 -4.94 33.84 -2.91
C LEU A 391 -6.10 34.78 -2.57
N ASP A 392 -7.08 34.30 -1.78
CA ASP A 392 -8.21 35.13 -1.31
C ASP A 392 -7.69 36.32 -0.50
N GLN A 393 -6.73 36.16 0.39
CA GLN A 393 -6.12 37.25 1.16
C GLN A 393 -5.40 38.25 0.26
N LYS A 394 -4.84 37.82 -0.86
CA LYS A 394 -4.19 38.70 -1.86
C LYS A 394 -5.15 39.22 -2.92
N LYS A 395 -6.43 38.85 -2.88
CA LYS A 395 -7.46 39.19 -3.90
C LYS A 395 -7.02 38.81 -5.33
N ILE A 396 -6.27 37.69 -5.48
CA ILE A 396 -5.79 37.19 -6.77
C ILE A 396 -6.70 36.05 -7.19
N THR A 397 -7.37 36.18 -8.33
CA THR A 397 -8.07 35.08 -9.01
C THR A 397 -7.14 34.50 -10.06
N VAL A 398 -6.80 33.23 -9.92
CA VAL A 398 -6.06 32.45 -10.93
C VAL A 398 -7.08 31.54 -11.60
N ASN A 399 -7.31 31.78 -12.90
CA ASN A 399 -8.18 30.92 -13.73
C ASN A 399 -7.54 29.59 -14.04
#